data_85777ec0e42c07207e56478372f396b6
#
_entry.id   85777ec0e42c07207e56478372f396b6
#
_cell.length_a   1.000
_cell.length_b   1.000
_cell.length_c   1.000
_cell.angle_alpha   90.00
_cell.angle_beta   90.00
_cell.angle_gamma   90.00
#
_symmetry.space_group_name_H-M   'P 1'
#
loop_
_entity.id
_entity.type
_entity.pdbx_description
1 polymer ?
#
loop_
_entity_poly.entity_id
_entity_poly.type
_entity_poly.pdbx_seq_one_letter_code
_entity_poly.pdbx_strand_id
1 'polypeptide(L)'
;MNVATPSVLNLTELLSRVDNDRELVSELFFIFKSVFPSHLQRLRDAVAKELPKQVATESHALKGMLLNLSGVRAAALAADLENMALEGKIAGMREVLTGFQKEVETLLLQMESIESQR
;
A
#
# COMPACT_ATOMS: atom_id res chain seq x y z
N MET A 1 -17.88 -11.69 -20.06
CA MET A 1 -18.07 -10.84 -18.92
C MET A 1 -16.96 -11.02 -17.93
N ASN A 2 -16.45 -9.95 -17.46
CA ASN A 2 -15.38 -9.98 -16.49
C ASN A 2 -15.88 -10.27 -15.11
N VAL A 3 -15.35 -11.32 -14.53
CA VAL A 3 -15.37 -11.37 -13.09
C VAL A 3 -14.38 -10.32 -12.64
N ALA A 4 -14.88 -9.28 -12.08
CA ALA A 4 -14.02 -8.22 -11.63
C ALA A 4 -13.08 -8.74 -10.55
N THR A 5 -11.80 -8.86 -10.88
CA THR A 5 -10.78 -8.86 -9.85
C THR A 5 -10.86 -7.49 -9.17
N PRO A 6 -10.82 -7.43 -7.84
CA PRO A 6 -10.80 -6.13 -7.17
C PRO A 6 -9.68 -5.28 -7.74
N SER A 7 -9.99 -4.05 -8.07
CA SER A 7 -8.97 -3.11 -8.53
C SER A 7 -7.92 -2.92 -7.45
N VAL A 8 -6.70 -2.71 -7.85
CA VAL A 8 -5.60 -2.42 -6.94
C VAL A 8 -5.90 -1.14 -6.16
N LEU A 9 -6.51 -0.17 -6.81
CA LEU A 9 -7.03 1.04 -6.18
C LEU A 9 -8.53 1.14 -6.49
N ASN A 10 -9.35 1.31 -5.46
CA ASN A 10 -10.78 1.48 -5.65
C ASN A 10 -11.10 2.96 -5.81
N LEU A 11 -11.06 3.44 -7.06
CA LEU A 11 -11.28 4.85 -7.36
C LEU A 11 -12.69 5.31 -7.00
N THR A 12 -13.70 4.47 -7.21
CA THR A 12 -15.09 4.81 -6.86
C THR A 12 -15.22 5.10 -5.37
N GLU A 13 -14.65 4.24 -4.53
CA GLU A 13 -14.67 4.44 -3.08
C GLU A 13 -13.88 5.69 -2.70
N LEU A 14 -12.69 5.88 -3.28
CA LEU A 14 -11.87 7.04 -2.98
C LEU A 14 -12.59 8.34 -3.32
N LEU A 15 -13.17 8.42 -4.52
CA LEU A 15 -13.94 9.60 -4.94
C LEU A 15 -15.12 9.84 -4.01
N SER A 16 -15.81 8.78 -3.59
CA SER A 16 -16.93 8.90 -2.66
C SER A 16 -16.50 9.54 -1.34
N ARG A 17 -15.32 9.19 -0.84
CA ARG A 17 -14.83 9.74 0.43
C ARG A 17 -14.36 11.18 0.34
N VAL A 18 -14.05 11.66 -0.85
CA VAL A 18 -13.58 13.04 -1.06
C VAL A 18 -14.59 13.87 -1.86
N ASP A 19 -15.86 13.47 -1.86
CA ASP A 19 -16.96 14.18 -2.54
C ASP A 19 -16.65 14.45 -4.02
N ASN A 20 -16.03 13.48 -4.70
CA ASN A 20 -15.65 13.57 -6.11
C ASN A 20 -14.65 14.69 -6.42
N ASP A 21 -13.92 15.15 -5.42
CA ASP A 21 -12.90 16.18 -5.59
C ASP A 21 -11.63 15.57 -6.19
N ARG A 22 -11.51 15.67 -7.51
CA ARG A 22 -10.37 15.08 -8.23
C ARG A 22 -9.04 15.79 -7.94
N GLU A 23 -9.10 17.07 -7.61
CA GLU A 23 -7.88 17.79 -7.21
C GLU A 23 -7.35 17.24 -5.90
N LEU A 24 -8.24 16.94 -4.96
CA LEU A 24 -7.84 16.35 -3.69
C LEU A 24 -7.25 14.95 -3.91
N VAL A 25 -7.82 14.16 -4.83
CA VAL A 25 -7.25 12.86 -5.18
C VAL A 25 -5.82 13.03 -5.69
N SER A 26 -5.58 14.01 -6.57
CA SER A 26 -4.23 14.28 -7.08
C SER A 26 -3.26 14.66 -5.96
N GLU A 27 -3.72 15.46 -5.01
CA GLU A 27 -2.89 15.83 -3.85
C GLU A 27 -2.56 14.61 -2.99
N LEU A 28 -3.54 13.73 -2.77
CA LEU A 28 -3.30 12.50 -2.00
C LEU A 28 -2.28 11.61 -2.70
N PHE A 29 -2.37 11.48 -4.01
CA PHE A 29 -1.40 10.71 -4.78
C PHE A 29 0.00 11.32 -4.67
N PHE A 30 0.10 12.64 -4.78
CA PHE A 30 1.38 13.33 -4.65
C PHE A 30 2.00 13.09 -3.28
N ILE A 31 1.22 13.24 -2.22
CA ILE A 31 1.69 13.03 -0.84
C ILE A 31 2.18 11.58 -0.68
N PHE A 32 1.38 10.62 -1.15
CA PHE A 32 1.78 9.22 -1.06
C PHE A 32 3.11 8.95 -1.75
N LYS A 33 3.25 9.42 -2.99
CA LYS A 33 4.50 9.22 -3.76
C LYS A 33 5.71 9.87 -3.09
N SER A 34 5.47 10.96 -2.35
CA SER A 34 6.54 11.68 -1.66
C SER A 34 6.99 10.98 -0.39
N VAL A 35 6.05 10.38 0.33
CA VAL A 35 6.31 9.81 1.67
C VAL A 35 6.60 8.31 1.63
N PHE A 36 5.95 7.60 0.71
CA PHE A 36 6.01 6.15 0.64
C PHE A 36 7.44 5.58 0.53
N PRO A 37 8.35 6.12 -0.32
CA PRO A 37 9.66 5.49 -0.52
C PRO A 37 10.48 5.32 0.74
N SER A 38 10.47 6.28 1.64
CA SER A 38 11.23 6.17 2.88
C SER A 38 10.64 5.13 3.83
N HIS A 39 9.31 5.02 3.89
CA HIS A 39 8.67 3.98 4.68
C HIS A 39 8.96 2.59 4.11
N LEU A 40 8.91 2.46 2.79
CA LEU A 40 9.23 1.19 2.15
C LEU A 40 10.67 0.78 2.45
N GLN A 41 11.61 1.72 2.36
CA GLN A 41 13.01 1.40 2.64
C GLN A 41 13.19 0.92 4.08
N ARG A 42 12.54 1.58 5.04
CA ARG A 42 12.60 1.15 6.44
C ARG A 42 12.01 -0.24 6.64
N LEU A 43 10.90 -0.53 5.93
CA LEU A 43 10.29 -1.86 5.98
C LEU A 43 11.23 -2.91 5.41
N ARG A 44 11.85 -2.63 4.27
CA ARG A 44 12.80 -3.56 3.64
C ARG A 44 13.97 -3.85 4.56
N ASP A 45 14.53 -2.81 5.18
CA ASP A 45 15.64 -2.95 6.11
C ASP A 45 15.23 -3.78 7.32
N ALA A 46 14.05 -3.53 7.86
CA ALA A 46 13.55 -4.26 9.02
C ALA A 46 13.33 -5.75 8.72
N VAL A 47 12.80 -6.07 7.54
CA VAL A 47 12.63 -7.46 7.11
C VAL A 47 14.00 -8.12 6.92
N ALA A 48 14.93 -7.43 6.25
CA ALA A 48 16.28 -7.97 6.00
C ALA A 48 17.03 -8.25 7.29
N LYS A 49 16.86 -7.40 8.29
CA LYS A 49 17.52 -7.54 9.60
C LYS A 49 16.72 -8.39 10.59
N GLU A 50 15.56 -8.87 10.16
CA GLU A 50 14.69 -9.72 11.00
C GLU A 50 14.34 -9.05 12.32
N LEU A 51 13.84 -7.80 12.23
CA LEU A 51 13.46 -6.99 13.38
C LEU A 51 11.94 -6.89 13.46
N PRO A 52 11.24 -7.83 14.13
CA PRO A 52 9.76 -7.88 14.09
C PRO A 52 9.09 -6.61 14.56
N LYS A 53 9.59 -5.95 15.59
CA LYS A 53 8.96 -4.71 16.08
C LYS A 53 8.97 -3.62 15.02
N GLN A 54 10.08 -3.45 14.32
CA GLN A 54 10.18 -2.47 13.24
C GLN A 54 9.31 -2.86 12.06
N VAL A 55 9.26 -4.16 11.72
CA VAL A 55 8.37 -4.64 10.66
C VAL A 55 6.93 -4.28 11.00
N ALA A 56 6.49 -4.55 12.24
CA ALA A 56 5.13 -4.22 12.66
C ALA A 56 4.84 -2.73 12.56
N THR A 57 5.77 -1.90 13.03
CA THR A 57 5.60 -0.44 13.02
C THR A 57 5.48 0.11 11.61
N GLU A 58 6.39 -0.29 10.71
CA GLU A 58 6.38 0.23 9.35
C GLU A 58 5.22 -0.34 8.53
N SER A 59 4.89 -1.62 8.73
CA SER A 59 3.75 -2.23 8.04
C SER A 59 2.44 -1.56 8.45
N HIS A 60 2.29 -1.24 9.72
CA HIS A 60 1.10 -0.56 10.21
C HIS A 60 0.95 0.83 9.58
N ALA A 61 2.05 1.59 9.53
CA ALA A 61 2.04 2.92 8.92
C ALA A 61 1.68 2.85 7.44
N LEU A 62 2.30 1.92 6.71
CA LEU A 62 2.02 1.73 5.28
C LEU A 62 0.59 1.29 5.03
N LYS A 63 0.07 0.40 5.87
CA LYS A 63 -1.33 -0.03 5.78
C LYS A 63 -2.27 1.17 5.87
N GLY A 64 -2.05 2.05 6.85
CA GLY A 64 -2.87 3.25 7.02
C GLY A 64 -2.81 4.16 5.81
N MET A 65 -1.61 4.40 5.27
CA MET A 65 -1.43 5.22 4.07
C MET A 65 -2.19 4.64 2.88
N LEU A 66 -2.12 3.33 2.70
CA LEU A 66 -2.76 2.66 1.57
C LEU A 66 -4.28 2.63 1.70
N LEU A 67 -4.79 2.45 2.91
CA LEU A 67 -6.24 2.50 3.14
C LEU A 67 -6.80 3.89 2.85
N ASN A 68 -6.04 4.94 3.14
CA ASN A 68 -6.45 6.31 2.80
C ASN A 68 -6.62 6.51 1.30
N LEU A 69 -5.92 5.73 0.50
CA LEU A 69 -6.01 5.79 -0.97
C LEU A 69 -6.94 4.72 -1.54
N SER A 70 -7.61 3.97 -0.69
CA SER A 70 -8.40 2.81 -1.11
C SER A 70 -7.56 1.78 -1.89
N GLY A 71 -6.28 1.67 -1.55
CA GLY A 71 -5.36 0.66 -2.10
C GLY A 71 -5.47 -0.63 -1.33
N VAL A 72 -6.62 -1.29 -1.43
CA VAL A 72 -7.00 -2.38 -0.52
C VAL A 72 -6.13 -3.62 -0.65
N ARG A 73 -5.65 -3.93 -1.86
CA ARG A 73 -4.82 -5.14 -2.06
C ARG A 73 -3.45 -5.00 -1.42
N ALA A 74 -2.79 -3.86 -1.64
CA ALA A 74 -1.50 -3.61 -1.00
C ALA A 74 -1.66 -3.46 0.51
N ALA A 75 -2.74 -2.82 0.97
CA ALA A 75 -3.03 -2.69 2.39
C ALA A 75 -3.20 -4.05 3.06
N ALA A 76 -3.84 -5.01 2.38
CA ALA A 76 -4.01 -6.37 2.92
C ALA A 76 -2.66 -7.06 3.13
N LEU A 77 -1.72 -6.88 2.20
CA LEU A 77 -0.39 -7.46 2.34
C LEU A 77 0.42 -6.78 3.44
N ALA A 78 0.26 -5.47 3.61
CA ALA A 78 0.88 -4.77 4.74
C ALA A 78 0.31 -5.30 6.07
N ALA A 79 -1.00 -5.57 6.12
CA ALA A 79 -1.62 -6.16 7.29
C ALA A 79 -1.06 -7.56 7.58
N ASP A 80 -0.83 -8.36 6.54
CA ASP A 80 -0.23 -9.69 6.70
C ASP A 80 1.16 -9.58 7.31
N LEU A 81 1.99 -8.64 6.83
CA LEU A 81 3.32 -8.42 7.40
C LEU A 81 3.24 -7.98 8.86
N GLU A 82 2.33 -7.08 9.17
CA GLU A 82 2.13 -6.61 10.54
C GLU A 82 1.76 -7.78 11.45
N ASN A 83 0.81 -8.62 11.02
CA ASN A 83 0.36 -9.76 11.82
C ASN A 83 1.48 -10.78 12.01
N MET A 84 2.24 -11.10 10.95
CA MET A 84 3.39 -11.98 11.05
C MET A 84 4.39 -11.47 12.07
N ALA A 85 4.68 -10.16 12.01
CA ALA A 85 5.64 -9.54 12.92
C ALA A 85 5.15 -9.61 14.37
N LEU A 86 3.87 -9.31 14.60
CA LEU A 86 3.28 -9.37 15.94
C LEU A 86 3.30 -10.78 16.52
N GLU A 87 3.23 -11.80 15.66
CA GLU A 87 3.28 -13.20 16.07
C GLU A 87 4.72 -13.73 16.14
N GLY A 88 5.70 -12.91 15.77
CA GLY A 88 7.10 -13.33 15.75
C GLY A 88 7.42 -14.30 14.61
N LYS A 89 6.60 -14.37 13.58
CA LYS A 89 6.80 -15.27 12.45
C LYS A 89 7.69 -14.61 11.40
N ILE A 90 8.96 -14.97 11.41
CA ILE A 90 9.93 -14.39 10.45
C ILE A 90 9.91 -15.15 9.13
N ALA A 91 9.67 -16.47 9.18
CA ALA A 91 9.61 -17.30 7.97
C ALA A 91 8.48 -16.80 7.06
N GLY A 92 8.79 -16.57 5.80
CA GLY A 92 7.80 -16.12 4.82
C GLY A 92 7.66 -14.62 4.68
N MET A 93 8.25 -13.82 5.57
CA MET A 93 8.15 -12.35 5.47
C MET A 93 8.70 -11.81 4.17
N ARG A 94 9.79 -12.38 3.66
CA ARG A 94 10.41 -11.90 2.42
C ARG A 94 9.49 -12.10 1.21
N GLU A 95 8.79 -13.23 1.17
CA GLU A 95 7.83 -13.49 0.08
C GLU A 95 6.64 -12.54 0.15
N VAL A 96 6.13 -12.28 1.35
CA VAL A 96 5.01 -11.35 1.52
C VAL A 96 5.46 -9.94 1.14
N LEU A 97 6.67 -9.54 1.54
CA LEU A 97 7.23 -8.24 1.17
C LEU A 97 7.34 -8.11 -0.34
N THR A 98 7.82 -9.15 -1.02
CA THR A 98 7.93 -9.14 -2.49
C THR A 98 6.56 -8.95 -3.13
N GLY A 99 5.55 -9.66 -2.64
CA GLY A 99 4.17 -9.49 -3.13
C GLY A 99 3.63 -8.10 -2.86
N PHE A 100 3.92 -7.56 -1.68
CA PHE A 100 3.54 -6.21 -1.31
C PHE A 100 4.14 -5.18 -2.28
N GLN A 101 5.43 -5.30 -2.56
CA GLN A 101 6.12 -4.38 -3.48
C GLN A 101 5.53 -4.43 -4.88
N LYS A 102 5.18 -5.63 -5.36
CA LYS A 102 4.54 -5.78 -6.68
C LYS A 102 3.17 -5.11 -6.72
N GLU A 103 2.38 -5.26 -5.67
CA GLU A 103 1.07 -4.63 -5.60
C GLU A 103 1.19 -3.11 -5.57
N VAL A 104 2.20 -2.58 -4.87
CA VAL A 104 2.42 -1.14 -4.84
C VAL A 104 2.87 -0.62 -6.22
N GLU A 105 3.72 -1.36 -6.93
CA GLU A 105 4.11 -0.99 -8.29
C GLU A 105 2.89 -0.88 -9.20
N THR A 106 1.99 -1.86 -9.13
CA THR A 106 0.75 -1.85 -9.89
C THR A 106 -0.14 -0.66 -9.48
N LEU A 107 -0.20 -0.38 -8.18
CA LEU A 107 -0.94 0.77 -7.66
C LEU A 107 -0.40 2.08 -8.22
N LEU A 108 0.91 2.26 -8.24
CA LEU A 108 1.52 3.47 -8.78
C LEU A 108 1.23 3.65 -10.26
N LEU A 109 1.23 2.56 -11.03
CA LEU A 109 0.87 2.61 -12.44
C LEU A 109 -0.60 2.99 -12.61
N GLN A 110 -1.49 2.49 -11.78
CA GLN A 110 -2.90 2.85 -11.82
C GLN A 110 -3.10 4.33 -11.48
N MET A 111 -2.36 4.85 -10.49
CA MET A 111 -2.39 6.28 -10.17
C MET A 111 -2.00 7.14 -11.36
N GLU A 112 -0.94 6.76 -12.08
CA GLU A 112 -0.52 7.47 -13.29
C GLU A 112 -1.60 7.44 -14.36
N SER A 113 -2.24 6.29 -14.54
CA SER A 113 -3.34 6.15 -15.50
C SER A 113 -4.52 7.08 -15.13
N ILE A 114 -4.87 7.14 -13.86
CA ILE A 114 -5.94 8.01 -13.38
C ILE A 114 -5.60 9.48 -13.63
N GLU A 115 -4.37 9.88 -13.34
CA GLU A 115 -3.93 11.26 -13.53
C GLU A 115 -3.91 11.65 -15.00
N SER A 116 -3.55 10.75 -15.90
CA SER A 116 -3.48 11.06 -17.32
C SER A 116 -4.85 11.13 -17.98
N GLN A 117 -5.91 10.70 -17.30
CA GLN A 117 -7.30 10.73 -17.82
C GLN A 117 -8.07 11.97 -17.37
N ARG A 118 -7.45 12.91 -16.72
CA ARG A 118 -8.09 14.11 -16.21
C ARG A 118 -8.38 15.14 -17.28
#